data_f887d05af92acde360a82f3c6b5f95ac
#
_entry.id   f887d05af92acde360a82f3c6b5f95ac
#
_cell.length_a   1.000
_cell.length_b   1.000
_cell.length_c   1.000
_cell.angle_alpha   90.00
_cell.angle_beta   90.00
_cell.angle_gamma   90.00
#
_symmetry.space_group_name_H-M   'P 1'
#
loop_
_entity.id
_entity.type
_entity.pdbx_description
1 polymer ?
#
loop_
_entity_poly.entity_id
_entity_poly.type
_entity_poly.pdbx_seq_one_letter_code
_entity_poly.pdbx_strand_id
1 'polypeptide(L)'
;MTEVKEKITVTELPITALRSFEEHPYKVVDNEEMASLVESIYTQGILTPLTVRPLDNGEYEIVSGHRRLFACRKLGIKAIPAIVRSEGVV
;
A
#
# COMPACT_ATOMS: atom_id res chain seq x y z
N MET A 1 -29.54 -6.89 -17.19
CA MET A 1 -28.18 -7.01 -17.25
C MET A 1 -27.56 -6.83 -15.91
N THR A 2 -26.62 -7.59 -15.66
CA THR A 2 -25.98 -7.51 -14.44
C THR A 2 -24.59 -7.19 -14.59
N GLU A 3 -24.14 -6.19 -13.94
CA GLU A 3 -22.83 -5.88 -13.95
C GLU A 3 -22.19 -6.43 -12.79
N VAL A 4 -21.10 -7.08 -12.97
CA VAL A 4 -20.31 -7.56 -11.89
C VAL A 4 -19.52 -6.39 -11.40
N LYS A 5 -19.87 -5.90 -10.25
CA LYS A 5 -19.14 -4.85 -9.74
C LYS A 5 -18.18 -5.33 -8.76
N GLU A 6 -16.91 -5.04 -9.01
CA GLU A 6 -15.91 -5.37 -8.08
C GLU A 6 -16.13 -4.53 -6.87
N LYS A 7 -16.26 -5.16 -5.74
CA LYS A 7 -16.43 -4.44 -4.54
C LYS A 7 -15.08 -4.00 -4.06
N ILE A 8 -14.80 -2.73 -4.17
CA ILE A 8 -13.53 -2.20 -3.72
C ILE A 8 -13.70 -1.74 -2.29
N THR A 9 -13.02 -2.38 -1.39
CA THR A 9 -13.11 -2.06 0.02
C THR A 9 -11.75 -1.58 0.49
N VAL A 10 -11.72 -0.41 1.07
CA VAL A 10 -10.50 0.13 1.64
C VAL A 10 -10.44 -0.26 3.10
N THR A 11 -9.37 -0.91 3.48
CA THR A 11 -9.19 -1.40 4.84
C THR A 11 -7.91 -0.80 5.39
N GLU A 12 -7.93 -0.41 6.64
CA GLU A 12 -6.71 0.06 7.26
C GLU A 12 -5.92 -1.12 7.76
N LEU A 13 -4.68 -1.20 7.33
CA LEU A 13 -3.82 -2.31 7.70
C LEU A 13 -2.63 -1.79 8.48
N PRO A 14 -2.16 -2.57 9.46
CA PRO A 14 -0.97 -2.15 10.21
C PRO A 14 0.24 -2.21 9.29
N ILE A 15 1.08 -1.19 9.39
CA ILE A 15 2.23 -1.11 8.49
C ILE A 15 3.17 -2.27 8.68
N THR A 16 3.17 -2.88 9.86
CA THR A 16 4.03 -4.01 10.14
C THR A 16 3.59 -5.28 9.43
N ALA A 17 2.37 -5.32 8.92
CA ALA A 17 1.88 -6.49 8.19
C ALA A 17 2.13 -6.40 6.70
N LEU A 18 2.78 -5.34 6.23
CA LEU A 18 2.98 -5.12 4.81
C LEU A 18 4.39 -5.51 4.41
N ARG A 19 4.49 -6.27 3.31
CA ARG A 19 5.77 -6.77 2.82
C ARG A 19 5.99 -6.35 1.38
N SER A 20 7.22 -6.03 1.06
CA SER A 20 7.58 -5.78 -0.33
C SER A 20 7.76 -7.10 -1.06
N PHE A 21 7.64 -7.05 -2.37
CA PHE A 21 7.83 -8.24 -3.19
C PHE A 21 9.31 -8.57 -3.18
N GLU A 22 9.66 -9.70 -2.61
CA GLU A 22 11.07 -10.00 -2.36
C GLU A 22 11.84 -10.43 -3.59
N GLU A 23 11.20 -11.14 -4.49
CA GLU A 23 11.89 -11.60 -5.67
C GLU A 23 12.30 -10.46 -6.58
N HIS A 24 11.47 -9.44 -6.68
CA HIS A 24 11.77 -8.29 -7.50
C HIS A 24 11.47 -7.05 -6.70
N PRO A 25 12.31 -6.75 -5.73
CA PRO A 25 12.02 -5.63 -4.83
C PRO A 25 12.00 -4.32 -5.61
N TYR A 26 10.99 -3.56 -5.34
CA TYR A 26 10.85 -2.27 -5.96
C TYR A 26 11.88 -1.34 -5.35
N LYS A 27 12.68 -0.70 -6.21
CA LYS A 27 13.72 0.15 -5.72
C LYS A 27 13.17 1.53 -5.50
N VAL A 28 13.14 1.96 -4.26
CA VAL A 28 12.64 3.27 -3.91
C VAL A 28 13.83 4.20 -3.69
N VAL A 29 13.78 5.35 -4.35
CA VAL A 29 14.86 6.31 -4.25
C VAL A 29 14.43 7.42 -3.28
N ASP A 30 15.27 7.71 -2.30
CA ASP A 30 15.00 8.72 -1.30
C ASP A 30 15.62 10.02 -1.79
N ASN A 31 14.86 10.78 -2.54
CA ASN A 31 15.35 12.01 -3.15
C ASN A 31 14.37 13.14 -2.88
N GLU A 32 14.46 14.22 -3.63
CA GLU A 32 13.60 15.36 -3.41
C GLU A 32 12.14 15.05 -3.71
N GLU A 33 11.91 14.21 -4.69
CA GLU A 33 10.54 13.80 -4.97
C GLU A 33 9.96 13.00 -3.81
N MET A 34 10.78 12.19 -3.19
CA MET A 34 10.32 11.46 -2.03
C MET A 34 10.04 12.40 -0.87
N ALA A 35 10.88 13.42 -0.70
CA ALA A 35 10.66 14.40 0.36
C ALA A 35 9.34 15.13 0.15
N SER A 36 9.01 15.46 -1.09
CA SER A 36 7.73 16.10 -1.38
C SER A 36 6.57 15.17 -1.07
N LEU A 37 6.71 13.90 -1.38
CA LEU A 37 5.66 12.93 -1.09
C LEU A 37 5.47 12.80 0.42
N VAL A 38 6.57 12.74 1.16
CA VAL A 38 6.49 12.64 2.62
C VAL A 38 5.75 13.85 3.18
N GLU A 39 6.10 15.03 2.68
CA GLU A 39 5.47 16.23 3.17
C GLU A 39 3.98 16.26 2.82
N SER A 40 3.64 15.80 1.63
CA SER A 40 2.25 15.75 1.22
C SER A 40 1.44 14.84 2.12
N ILE A 41 1.99 13.68 2.46
CA ILE A 41 1.30 12.74 3.33
C ILE A 41 1.19 13.31 4.74
N TYR A 42 2.22 14.01 5.17
CA TYR A 42 2.22 14.60 6.50
C TYR A 42 1.11 15.66 6.63
N THR A 43 0.91 16.45 5.60
CA THR A 43 -0.04 17.55 5.67
C THR A 43 -1.46 17.15 5.29
N GLN A 44 -1.60 16.22 4.34
CA GLN A 44 -2.91 15.90 3.80
C GLN A 44 -3.36 14.48 4.08
N GLY A 45 -2.49 13.66 4.61
CA GLY A 45 -2.82 12.26 4.81
C GLY A 45 -2.66 11.46 3.52
N ILE A 46 -3.01 10.20 3.59
CA ILE A 46 -2.88 9.32 2.44
C ILE A 46 -4.17 9.37 1.67
N LEU A 47 -4.13 10.02 0.51
CA LEU A 47 -5.32 10.20 -0.29
C LEU A 47 -5.61 9.02 -1.18
N THR A 48 -4.59 8.24 -1.54
CA THR A 48 -4.75 7.08 -2.41
C THR A 48 -4.29 5.84 -1.66
N PRO A 49 -5.15 4.84 -1.50
CA PRO A 49 -4.74 3.65 -0.76
C PRO A 49 -3.73 2.83 -1.53
N LEU A 50 -2.98 2.02 -0.81
CA LEU A 50 -2.11 1.05 -1.43
C LEU A 50 -2.93 -0.10 -1.97
N THR A 51 -2.34 -0.88 -2.86
CA THR A 51 -2.96 -2.12 -3.31
C THR A 51 -2.10 -3.26 -2.82
N VAL A 52 -2.71 -4.21 -2.13
CA VAL A 52 -1.99 -5.33 -1.55
C VAL A 52 -2.72 -6.61 -1.85
N ARG A 53 -2.05 -7.73 -1.67
CA ARG A 53 -2.67 -9.03 -1.77
C ARG A 53 -2.33 -9.82 -0.52
N PRO A 54 -3.24 -10.67 -0.05
CA PRO A 54 -2.99 -11.40 1.19
C PRO A 54 -1.99 -12.51 0.99
N LEU A 55 -1.19 -12.75 2.01
CA LEU A 55 -0.27 -13.86 2.04
C LEU A 55 -0.79 -14.90 3.03
N ASP A 56 -0.23 -16.09 2.95
CA ASP A 56 -0.73 -17.19 3.77
C ASP A 56 -0.54 -16.98 5.25
N ASN A 57 0.44 -16.20 5.62
CA ASN A 57 0.79 -16.05 7.03
C ASN A 57 0.08 -14.89 7.70
N GLY A 58 -0.94 -14.33 7.06
CA GLY A 58 -1.66 -13.22 7.67
C GLY A 58 -1.08 -11.86 7.33
N GLU A 59 -0.02 -11.84 6.54
CA GLU A 59 0.57 -10.58 6.10
C GLU A 59 0.08 -10.26 4.71
N TYR A 60 0.51 -9.12 4.19
CA TYR A 60 0.07 -8.66 2.88
C TYR A 60 1.26 -8.20 2.07
N GLU A 61 1.24 -8.49 0.80
CA GLU A 61 2.30 -8.10 -0.10
C GLU A 61 1.86 -6.88 -0.89
N ILE A 62 2.74 -5.90 -1.02
CA ILE A 62 2.42 -4.68 -1.76
C ILE A 62 2.42 -4.96 -3.24
N VAL A 63 1.33 -4.68 -3.89
CA VAL A 63 1.24 -4.76 -5.33
C VAL A 63 1.54 -3.39 -5.93
N SER A 64 1.03 -2.34 -5.31
CA SER A 64 1.21 -1.00 -5.83
C SER A 64 1.27 -0.03 -4.66
N GLY A 65 2.07 0.99 -4.78
CA GLY A 65 2.19 2.00 -3.74
C GLY A 65 3.45 1.91 -2.92
N HIS A 66 4.53 1.33 -3.49
CA HIS A 66 5.77 1.15 -2.73
C HIS A 66 6.33 2.47 -2.23
N ARG A 67 6.23 3.54 -3.03
CA ARG A 67 6.75 4.82 -2.60
C ARG A 67 5.95 5.37 -1.44
N ARG A 68 4.64 5.18 -1.45
CA ARG A 68 3.81 5.62 -0.34
C ARG A 68 4.12 4.85 0.93
N LEU A 69 4.38 3.56 0.81
CA LEU A 69 4.75 2.78 1.97
C LEU A 69 6.06 3.29 2.56
N PHE A 70 7.04 3.58 1.70
CA PHE A 70 8.31 4.11 2.17
C PHE A 70 8.10 5.44 2.90
N ALA A 71 7.29 6.33 2.33
CA ALA A 71 7.04 7.63 2.94
C ALA A 71 6.33 7.49 4.27
N CYS A 72 5.38 6.56 4.36
CA CYS A 72 4.66 6.35 5.60
C CYS A 72 5.56 5.80 6.68
N ARG A 73 6.49 4.94 6.31
CA ARG A 73 7.45 4.43 7.28
C ARG A 73 8.35 5.53 7.79
N LYS A 74 8.75 6.46 6.93
CA LYS A 74 9.55 7.58 7.35
C LYS A 74 8.79 8.46 8.34
N LEU A 75 7.50 8.57 8.18
CA LEU A 75 6.69 9.39 9.05
C LEU A 75 6.27 8.68 10.33
N GLY A 76 6.54 7.40 10.44
CA GLY A 76 6.14 6.66 11.63
C GLY A 76 4.65 6.37 11.68
N ILE A 77 3.99 6.34 10.55
CA ILE A 77 2.58 6.04 10.49
C ILE A 77 2.38 4.57 10.78
N LYS A 78 1.39 4.24 11.60
CA LYS A 78 1.22 2.87 12.06
C LYS A 78 0.22 2.08 11.25
N ALA A 79 -0.72 2.73 10.60
CA ALA A 79 -1.73 2.05 9.81
C ALA A 79 -1.93 2.79 8.52
N ILE A 80 -2.18 2.07 7.44
CA ILE A 80 -2.29 2.64 6.11
C ILE A 80 -3.53 2.12 5.44
N PRO A 81 -4.30 2.95 4.74
CA PRO A 81 -5.44 2.47 3.98
C PRO A 81 -4.95 1.67 2.78
N ALA A 82 -5.55 0.54 2.54
CA ALA A 82 -5.15 -0.35 1.47
C ALA A 82 -6.35 -1.04 0.88
N ILE A 83 -6.24 -1.39 -0.40
CA ILE A 83 -7.22 -2.20 -1.09
C ILE A 83 -6.65 -3.60 -1.16
N VAL A 84 -7.36 -4.54 -0.58
CA VAL A 84 -6.91 -5.92 -0.56
C VAL A 84 -7.50 -6.63 -1.77
N ARG A 85 -6.66 -7.14 -2.63
CA ARG A 85 -7.10 -7.84 -3.82
C ARG A 85 -6.78 -9.32 -3.66
N SER A 86 -7.79 -10.14 -3.98
CA SER A 86 -7.59 -11.58 -3.94
C SER A 86 -7.23 -12.04 -5.32
N GLU A 87 -5.99 -12.40 -5.49
CA GLU A 87 -5.54 -12.86 -6.75
C GLU A 87 -6.03 -14.23 -7.02
N GLY A 88 -6.23 -14.55 -8.25
CA GLY A 88 -6.61 -15.88 -8.63
C GLY A 88 -8.08 -16.18 -8.49
N VAL A 89 -8.86 -15.26 -8.08
CA VAL A 89 -10.27 -15.48 -8.01
C VAL A 89 -10.83 -15.26 -9.37
N VAL A 90 -11.46 -16.22 -9.89
CA VAL A 90 -11.94 -16.12 -11.23
C VAL A 90 -13.43 -16.16 -11.25
#